data_a918ac8b1ed46c61cd2ed937b0e152a5
#
_entry.id   a918ac8b1ed46c61cd2ed937b0e152a5
#
_cell.length_a   1.000
_cell.length_b   1.000
_cell.length_c   1.000
_cell.angle_alpha   90.00
_cell.angle_beta   90.00
_cell.angle_gamma   90.00
#
_symmetry.space_group_name_H-M   'P 1'
#
loop_
_entity.id
_entity.type
_entity.pdbx_description
1 polymer ?
#
loop_
_entity_poly.entity_id
_entity_poly.type
_entity_poly.pdbx_seq_one_letter_code
_entity_poly.pdbx_strand_id
1 'polypeptide(L)'
;MVNPFFKNHGPFKIIELIQILKLKDLNIDLDLEVSDIADLYSSKKGDITFFHSKKYKELAKITKASFCITTENLKDELSKNCIPLIVSNVLISTSIITSKFYPDSLHDNFDDKVDYIDVTKFKNTVKHGKNVLIGANVSIGSNCSIGHNSIIEKNVIIGDNCSIGSNV
;
A
#
# COMPACT_ATOMS: atom_id res chain seq x y z
N MET A 1 1.98 -2.06 9.97
CA MET A 1 2.34 -0.62 9.91
C MET A 1 1.22 0.04 9.15
N VAL A 2 0.61 1.11 9.67
CA VAL A 2 -0.45 1.82 8.93
C VAL A 2 0.21 2.57 7.78
N ASN A 3 -0.36 2.45 6.56
CA ASN A 3 0.13 3.19 5.40
C ASN A 3 -0.11 4.69 5.64
N PRO A 4 0.93 5.55 5.66
CA PRO A 4 0.75 6.97 5.95
C PRO A 4 0.21 7.77 4.76
N PHE A 5 0.29 7.22 3.54
CA PHE A 5 -0.08 7.93 2.30
C PHE A 5 -1.51 7.67 1.87
N PHE A 6 -1.99 6.42 2.02
CA PHE A 6 -3.31 6.01 1.55
C PHE A 6 -4.13 5.44 2.69
N LYS A 7 -5.38 5.91 2.78
CA LYS A 7 -6.33 5.43 3.78
C LYS A 7 -6.89 4.07 3.35
N ASN A 8 -6.77 3.06 4.22
CA ASN A 8 -7.50 1.81 4.06
C ASN A 8 -8.99 2.05 4.34
N HIS A 9 -9.87 1.67 3.41
CA HIS A 9 -11.32 1.79 3.51
C HIS A 9 -12.00 0.51 4.03
N GLY A 10 -11.23 -0.56 4.29
CA GLY A 10 -11.73 -1.79 4.93
C GLY A 10 -12.08 -1.61 6.42
N PRO A 11 -12.56 -2.69 7.08
CA PRO A 11 -12.70 -4.01 6.50
C PRO A 11 -13.88 -4.13 5.53
N PHE A 12 -13.84 -5.13 4.65
CA PHE A 12 -14.94 -5.50 3.77
C PHE A 12 -15.35 -6.95 4.00
N LYS A 13 -16.63 -7.27 3.83
CA LYS A 13 -17.06 -8.67 3.83
C LYS A 13 -16.51 -9.38 2.60
N ILE A 14 -16.11 -10.64 2.77
CA ILE A 14 -15.55 -11.44 1.66
C ILE A 14 -16.53 -11.56 0.49
N ILE A 15 -17.83 -11.57 0.76
CA ILE A 15 -18.87 -11.61 -0.29
C ILE A 15 -18.76 -10.43 -1.25
N GLU A 16 -18.43 -9.23 -0.76
CA GLU A 16 -18.26 -8.04 -1.62
C GLU A 16 -17.09 -8.24 -2.59
N LEU A 17 -15.97 -8.80 -2.10
CA LEU A 17 -14.78 -9.04 -2.90
C LEU A 17 -15.02 -10.14 -3.94
N ILE A 18 -15.73 -11.22 -3.57
CA ILE A 18 -16.16 -12.30 -4.45
C ILE A 18 -17.03 -11.77 -5.58
N GLN A 19 -17.98 -10.88 -5.28
CA GLN A 19 -18.86 -10.26 -6.28
C GLN A 19 -18.07 -9.39 -7.27
N ILE A 20 -17.15 -8.57 -6.76
CA ILE A 20 -16.27 -7.72 -7.59
C ILE A 20 -15.42 -8.59 -8.53
N LEU A 21 -14.86 -9.69 -8.04
CA LEU A 21 -14.08 -10.63 -8.82
C LEU A 21 -14.94 -11.56 -9.70
N LYS A 22 -16.28 -11.48 -9.60
CA LYS A 22 -17.26 -12.30 -10.34
C LYS A 22 -17.05 -13.81 -10.14
N LEU A 23 -16.61 -14.18 -8.94
CA LEU A 23 -16.43 -15.60 -8.58
C LEU A 23 -17.76 -16.22 -8.21
N LYS A 24 -17.89 -17.53 -8.48
CA LYS A 24 -19.09 -18.32 -8.19
C LYS A 24 -18.71 -19.54 -7.36
N ASP A 25 -19.71 -20.10 -6.67
CA ASP A 25 -19.66 -21.42 -6.03
C ASP A 25 -18.54 -21.63 -5.01
N LEU A 26 -18.22 -20.58 -4.24
CA LEU A 26 -17.29 -20.70 -3.12
C LEU A 26 -18.04 -21.20 -1.88
N ASN A 27 -17.67 -22.37 -1.38
CA ASN A 27 -18.21 -22.92 -0.14
C ASN A 27 -17.43 -22.39 1.06
N ILE A 28 -17.67 -21.12 1.38
CA ILE A 28 -17.03 -20.39 2.51
C ILE A 28 -18.08 -19.59 3.26
N ASP A 29 -17.78 -19.24 4.50
CA ASP A 29 -18.59 -18.29 5.26
C ASP A 29 -18.47 -16.90 4.61
N LEU A 30 -19.56 -16.43 4.04
CA LEU A 30 -19.64 -15.18 3.29
C LEU A 30 -19.62 -13.92 4.18
N ASP A 31 -19.82 -14.07 5.48
CA ASP A 31 -19.79 -12.99 6.46
C ASP A 31 -18.36 -12.70 7.00
N LEU A 32 -17.38 -13.51 6.62
CA LEU A 32 -15.98 -13.25 7.01
C LEU A 32 -15.52 -11.89 6.52
N GLU A 33 -14.85 -11.17 7.41
CA GLU A 33 -14.26 -9.87 7.11
C GLU A 33 -12.83 -10.00 6.60
N VAL A 34 -12.50 -9.15 5.61
CA VAL A 34 -11.16 -8.97 5.08
C VAL A 34 -10.68 -7.58 5.46
N SER A 35 -9.62 -7.52 6.25
CA SER A 35 -9.12 -6.29 6.85
C SER A 35 -8.26 -5.46 5.91
N ASP A 36 -7.45 -6.11 5.09
CA ASP A 36 -6.49 -5.45 4.22
C ASP A 36 -6.04 -6.38 3.08
N ILE A 37 -5.36 -5.79 2.09
CA ILE A 37 -4.61 -6.51 1.06
C ILE A 37 -3.11 -6.33 1.30
N ALA A 38 -2.36 -7.44 1.35
CA ALA A 38 -0.93 -7.43 1.62
C ALA A 38 -0.18 -8.48 0.78
N ASP A 39 1.13 -8.38 0.70
CA ASP A 39 1.95 -9.41 0.06
C ASP A 39 1.97 -10.72 0.87
N LEU A 40 2.49 -11.81 0.26
CA LEU A 40 2.52 -13.14 0.87
C LEU A 40 3.27 -13.21 2.21
N TYR A 41 4.28 -12.38 2.40
CA TYR A 41 5.14 -12.40 3.58
C TYR A 41 4.55 -11.58 4.74
N SER A 42 4.06 -10.38 4.44
CA SER A 42 3.57 -9.42 5.44
C SER A 42 2.12 -9.65 5.87
N SER A 43 1.34 -10.42 5.08
CA SER A 43 -0.07 -10.69 5.35
C SER A 43 -0.31 -11.42 6.67
N LYS A 44 -1.45 -11.13 7.29
CA LYS A 44 -1.91 -11.66 8.57
C LYS A 44 -3.24 -12.37 8.40
N LYS A 45 -3.70 -13.03 9.46
CA LYS A 45 -5.06 -13.56 9.55
C LYS A 45 -6.07 -12.41 9.38
N GLY A 46 -7.03 -12.57 8.51
CA GLY A 46 -8.00 -11.55 8.11
C GLY A 46 -7.60 -10.77 6.87
N ASP A 47 -6.38 -10.91 6.36
CA ASP A 47 -5.96 -10.24 5.13
C ASP A 47 -6.21 -11.11 3.89
N ILE A 48 -6.28 -10.45 2.74
CA ILE A 48 -6.20 -11.05 1.42
C ILE A 48 -4.81 -10.82 0.82
N THR A 49 -4.25 -11.84 0.19
CA THR A 49 -2.97 -11.77 -0.52
C THR A 49 -3.12 -12.21 -1.97
N PHE A 50 -2.04 -12.26 -2.72
CA PHE A 50 -2.03 -12.69 -4.11
C PHE A 50 -0.81 -13.55 -4.43
N PHE A 51 -1.01 -14.57 -5.28
CA PHE A 51 0.03 -15.50 -5.69
C PHE A 51 -0.08 -15.79 -7.20
N HIS A 52 0.82 -15.19 -7.98
CA HIS A 52 0.76 -15.21 -9.45
C HIS A 52 1.91 -15.97 -10.12
N SER A 53 2.92 -16.40 -9.36
CA SER A 53 4.10 -17.06 -9.93
C SER A 53 4.71 -18.10 -9.00
N LYS A 54 5.07 -19.26 -9.55
CA LYS A 54 5.78 -20.34 -8.82
C LYS A 54 7.08 -19.89 -8.14
N LYS A 55 7.67 -18.79 -8.59
CA LYS A 55 8.85 -18.19 -7.96
C LYS A 55 8.62 -17.89 -6.47
N TYR A 56 7.40 -17.59 -6.07
CA TYR A 56 7.02 -17.23 -4.70
C TYR A 56 6.40 -18.39 -3.91
N LYS A 57 6.54 -19.62 -4.40
CA LYS A 57 5.95 -20.84 -3.82
C LYS A 57 6.26 -21.00 -2.34
N GLU A 58 7.50 -20.77 -1.92
CA GLU A 58 7.89 -20.96 -0.52
C GLU A 58 7.22 -19.92 0.41
N LEU A 59 7.01 -18.70 -0.06
CA LEU A 59 6.22 -17.70 0.67
C LEU A 59 4.74 -18.06 0.70
N ALA A 60 4.20 -18.60 -0.40
CA ALA A 60 2.80 -19.02 -0.47
C ALA A 60 2.46 -20.13 0.52
N LYS A 61 3.38 -21.07 0.76
CA LYS A 61 3.21 -22.16 1.73
C LYS A 61 3.14 -21.69 3.18
N ILE A 62 3.77 -20.57 3.51
CA ILE A 62 3.88 -20.07 4.89
C ILE A 62 3.05 -18.81 5.15
N THR A 63 2.34 -18.31 4.13
CA THR A 63 1.50 -17.12 4.30
C THR A 63 0.47 -17.30 5.42
N LYS A 64 0.21 -16.23 6.14
CA LYS A 64 -0.79 -16.17 7.21
C LYS A 64 -2.10 -15.52 6.75
N ALA A 65 -2.19 -15.13 5.47
CA ALA A 65 -3.40 -14.56 4.89
C ALA A 65 -4.58 -15.54 5.01
N SER A 66 -5.78 -15.01 5.20
CA SER A 66 -7.01 -15.81 5.18
C SER A 66 -7.43 -16.17 3.76
N PHE A 67 -7.16 -15.30 2.80
CA PHE A 67 -7.55 -15.46 1.40
C PHE A 67 -6.39 -15.17 0.46
N CYS A 68 -6.36 -15.83 -0.70
CA CYS A 68 -5.33 -15.59 -1.70
C CYS A 68 -5.93 -15.56 -3.12
N ILE A 69 -5.75 -14.46 -3.82
CA ILE A 69 -6.06 -14.35 -5.25
C ILE A 69 -5.00 -15.15 -6.01
N THR A 70 -5.42 -16.20 -6.72
CA THR A 70 -4.49 -17.10 -7.42
C THR A 70 -5.15 -17.75 -8.63
N THR A 71 -4.39 -18.58 -9.36
CA THR A 71 -4.91 -19.39 -10.46
C THR A 71 -5.10 -20.85 -10.03
N GLU A 72 -5.90 -21.60 -10.81
CA GLU A 72 -6.13 -23.03 -10.60
C GLU A 72 -4.82 -23.83 -10.48
N ASN A 73 -3.82 -23.50 -11.29
CA ASN A 73 -2.54 -24.21 -11.35
C ASN A 73 -1.59 -23.91 -10.16
N LEU A 74 -1.91 -22.94 -9.33
CA LEU A 74 -1.07 -22.50 -8.21
C LEU A 74 -1.71 -22.73 -6.83
N LYS A 75 -3.01 -23.04 -6.78
CA LYS A 75 -3.77 -23.14 -5.54
C LYS A 75 -3.20 -24.15 -4.55
N ASP A 76 -2.70 -25.29 -5.06
CA ASP A 76 -2.19 -26.40 -4.23
C ASP A 76 -0.86 -26.08 -3.53
N GLU A 77 -0.22 -24.97 -3.89
CA GLU A 77 1.00 -24.49 -3.27
C GLU A 77 0.75 -23.53 -2.10
N LEU A 78 -0.52 -23.21 -1.82
CA LEU A 78 -0.86 -22.32 -0.72
C LEU A 78 -0.82 -23.03 0.64
N SER A 79 -0.65 -22.22 1.68
CA SER A 79 -0.89 -22.66 3.06
C SER A 79 -2.30 -23.27 3.19
N LYS A 80 -2.43 -24.38 3.94
CA LYS A 80 -3.71 -25.06 4.17
C LYS A 80 -4.78 -24.18 4.83
N ASN A 81 -4.37 -23.13 5.51
CA ASN A 81 -5.29 -22.20 6.19
C ASN A 81 -5.66 -20.99 5.31
N CYS A 82 -5.13 -20.90 4.10
CA CYS A 82 -5.39 -19.80 3.18
C CYS A 82 -6.37 -20.27 2.09
N ILE A 83 -7.49 -19.61 2.00
CA ILE A 83 -8.56 -19.96 1.04
C ILE A 83 -8.23 -19.36 -0.33
N PRO A 84 -8.10 -20.18 -1.38
CA PRO A 84 -7.82 -19.69 -2.72
C PRO A 84 -9.05 -19.04 -3.36
N LEU A 85 -8.88 -17.85 -3.91
CA LEU A 85 -9.84 -17.18 -4.79
C LEU A 85 -9.33 -17.33 -6.22
N ILE A 86 -9.96 -18.25 -6.97
CA ILE A 86 -9.46 -18.64 -8.30
C ILE A 86 -9.89 -17.64 -9.35
N VAL A 87 -8.93 -17.02 -10.02
CA VAL A 87 -9.15 -16.04 -11.07
C VAL A 87 -8.36 -16.38 -12.34
N SER A 88 -8.79 -15.83 -13.46
CA SER A 88 -8.06 -15.99 -14.73
C SER A 88 -6.81 -15.12 -14.83
N ASN A 89 -6.82 -13.93 -14.20
CA ASN A 89 -5.68 -13.01 -14.17
C ASN A 89 -5.50 -12.44 -12.76
N VAL A 90 -4.47 -12.93 -12.09
CA VAL A 90 -4.17 -12.55 -10.69
C VAL A 90 -3.84 -11.06 -10.56
N LEU A 91 -3.02 -10.51 -11.46
CA LEU A 91 -2.57 -9.12 -11.32
C LEU A 91 -3.71 -8.12 -11.54
N ILE A 92 -4.57 -8.36 -12.54
CA ILE A 92 -5.76 -7.52 -12.76
C ILE A 92 -6.70 -7.63 -11.55
N SER A 93 -6.97 -8.84 -11.07
CA SER A 93 -7.84 -9.05 -9.91
C SER A 93 -7.28 -8.39 -8.64
N THR A 94 -5.96 -8.48 -8.44
CA THR A 94 -5.27 -7.82 -7.33
C THR A 94 -5.43 -6.30 -7.42
N SER A 95 -5.23 -5.70 -8.60
CA SER A 95 -5.42 -4.26 -8.82
C SER A 95 -6.85 -3.82 -8.49
N ILE A 96 -7.86 -4.57 -8.91
CA ILE A 96 -9.28 -4.27 -8.61
C ILE A 96 -9.54 -4.30 -7.10
N ILE A 97 -9.03 -5.32 -6.40
CA ILE A 97 -9.20 -5.41 -4.94
C ILE A 97 -8.41 -4.32 -4.23
N THR A 98 -7.17 -4.04 -4.65
CA THR A 98 -6.38 -2.93 -4.09
C THR A 98 -7.11 -1.61 -4.22
N SER A 99 -7.72 -1.34 -5.38
CA SER A 99 -8.52 -0.13 -5.60
C SER A 99 -9.75 -0.02 -4.69
N LYS A 100 -10.32 -1.14 -4.27
CA LYS A 100 -11.42 -1.16 -3.30
C LYS A 100 -10.92 -0.76 -1.90
N PHE A 101 -9.76 -1.28 -1.46
CA PHE A 101 -9.18 -0.95 -0.17
C PHE A 101 -8.55 0.45 -0.14
N TYR A 102 -7.94 0.87 -1.25
CA TYR A 102 -7.16 2.11 -1.36
C TYR A 102 -7.56 2.90 -2.61
N PRO A 103 -8.79 3.42 -2.70
CA PRO A 103 -9.27 4.13 -3.91
C PRO A 103 -8.41 5.33 -4.27
N ASP A 104 -7.85 6.01 -3.27
CA ASP A 104 -7.01 7.20 -3.48
C ASP A 104 -5.62 6.86 -4.06
N SER A 105 -5.22 5.58 -4.08
CA SER A 105 -3.92 5.16 -4.65
C SER A 105 -3.89 5.14 -6.18
N LEU A 106 -5.04 5.26 -6.84
CA LEU A 106 -5.15 5.27 -8.31
C LEU A 106 -4.85 6.63 -8.94
N HIS A 107 -4.87 7.68 -8.15
CA HIS A 107 -4.71 9.05 -8.62
C HIS A 107 -3.53 9.70 -7.91
N ASP A 108 -2.55 10.13 -8.69
CA ASP A 108 -1.46 10.97 -8.21
C ASP A 108 -1.96 12.43 -8.15
N ASN A 109 -2.78 12.69 -7.13
CA ASN A 109 -3.28 14.03 -6.88
C ASN A 109 -2.23 14.81 -6.10
N PHE A 110 -1.78 15.93 -6.65
CA PHE A 110 -0.88 16.83 -5.94
C PHE A 110 -1.49 17.30 -4.61
N ASP A 111 -0.65 17.56 -3.63
CA ASP A 111 -1.07 18.10 -2.33
C ASP A 111 -1.36 19.60 -2.48
N ASP A 112 -2.65 19.98 -2.47
CA ASP A 112 -3.11 21.37 -2.56
C ASP A 112 -2.88 22.19 -1.27
N LYS A 113 -2.38 21.53 -0.22
CA LYS A 113 -2.15 22.13 1.10
C LYS A 113 -0.67 22.36 1.42
N VAL A 114 0.22 22.20 0.43
CA VAL A 114 1.62 22.55 0.63
C VAL A 114 1.77 24.04 0.86
N ASP A 115 2.69 24.42 1.75
CA ASP A 115 3.03 25.78 2.06
C ASP A 115 4.56 25.95 2.10
N TYR A 116 5.03 27.19 2.13
CA TYR A 116 6.47 27.47 2.26
C TYR A 116 7.04 26.79 3.50
N ILE A 117 8.28 26.31 3.36
CA ILE A 117 9.00 25.69 4.48
C ILE A 117 9.04 26.63 5.68
N ASP A 118 8.55 26.15 6.82
CA ASP A 118 8.61 26.89 8.08
C ASP A 118 10.03 26.91 8.61
N VAL A 119 10.69 28.05 8.39
CA VAL A 119 12.05 28.28 8.84
C VAL A 119 12.22 28.20 10.36
N THR A 120 11.14 28.40 11.13
CA THR A 120 11.22 28.30 12.61
C THR A 120 11.25 26.84 13.03
N LYS A 121 10.46 25.98 12.38
CA LYS A 121 10.40 24.55 12.65
C LYS A 121 11.70 23.82 12.25
N PHE A 122 12.31 24.22 11.12
CA PHE A 122 13.48 23.55 10.55
C PHE A 122 14.79 24.33 10.66
N LYS A 123 14.81 25.44 11.41
CA LYS A 123 15.89 26.46 11.46
C LYS A 123 17.29 25.90 11.62
N ASN A 124 17.48 24.86 12.41
CA ASN A 124 18.78 24.32 12.75
C ASN A 124 19.08 22.94 12.14
N THR A 125 18.18 22.41 11.38
CA THR A 125 18.25 21.02 10.89
C THR A 125 18.28 20.91 9.37
N VAL A 126 17.76 21.92 8.67
CA VAL A 126 17.60 21.87 7.21
C VAL A 126 18.13 23.15 6.56
N LYS A 127 19.06 23.01 5.62
CA LYS A 127 19.41 24.07 4.66
C LYS A 127 18.47 23.99 3.47
N HIS A 128 17.84 25.08 3.07
CA HIS A 128 16.92 25.04 1.93
C HIS A 128 17.14 26.21 0.97
N GLY A 129 16.81 25.96 -0.30
CA GLY A 129 16.78 26.93 -1.38
C GLY A 129 15.55 27.85 -1.32
N LYS A 130 15.34 28.60 -2.40
CA LYS A 130 14.13 29.39 -2.61
C LYS A 130 12.98 28.52 -3.12
N ASN A 131 11.73 28.91 -2.85
CA ASN A 131 10.51 28.26 -3.31
C ASN A 131 10.45 26.77 -2.93
N VAL A 132 10.82 26.42 -1.72
CA VAL A 132 10.64 25.07 -1.16
C VAL A 132 9.28 25.02 -0.49
N LEU A 133 8.43 24.10 -0.93
CA LEU A 133 7.10 23.87 -0.38
C LEU A 133 7.07 22.55 0.39
N ILE A 134 6.37 22.55 1.51
CA ILE A 134 6.30 21.40 2.43
C ILE A 134 4.83 21.10 2.74
N GLY A 135 4.44 19.86 2.57
CA GLY A 135 3.12 19.36 2.92
C GLY A 135 2.92 19.11 4.41
N ALA A 136 1.70 18.76 4.77
CA ALA A 136 1.34 18.44 6.14
C ALA A 136 2.05 17.15 6.63
N ASN A 137 2.37 17.11 7.94
CA ASN A 137 3.01 15.96 8.60
C ASN A 137 4.36 15.54 8.03
N VAL A 138 5.07 16.42 7.32
CA VAL A 138 6.44 16.16 6.87
C VAL A 138 7.39 16.19 8.06
N SER A 139 8.26 15.20 8.12
CA SER A 139 9.34 15.10 9.09
C SER A 139 10.68 15.08 8.35
N ILE A 140 11.61 15.95 8.76
CA ILE A 140 12.95 16.05 8.16
C ILE A 140 13.98 15.97 9.29
N GLY A 141 14.90 15.03 9.14
CA GLY A 141 16.01 14.82 10.06
C GLY A 141 17.05 15.93 10.05
N SER A 142 18.11 15.74 10.81
CA SER A 142 19.20 16.70 10.98
C SER A 142 20.16 16.69 9.79
N ASN A 143 20.81 17.86 9.58
CA ASN A 143 21.85 18.04 8.56
C ASN A 143 21.38 17.72 7.13
N CYS A 144 20.13 18.07 6.81
CA CYS A 144 19.56 17.91 5.49
C CYS A 144 19.69 19.16 4.64
N SER A 145 19.67 18.99 3.31
CA SER A 145 19.62 20.09 2.36
C SER A 145 18.56 19.86 1.30
N ILE A 146 17.79 20.90 0.95
CA ILE A 146 16.75 20.87 -0.08
C ILE A 146 17.02 21.99 -1.07
N GLY A 147 17.13 21.66 -2.34
CA GLY A 147 17.39 22.60 -3.42
C GLY A 147 16.20 23.52 -3.72
N HIS A 148 16.42 24.47 -4.65
CA HIS A 148 15.39 25.44 -5.05
C HIS A 148 14.22 24.78 -5.78
N ASN A 149 13.02 25.35 -5.66
CA ASN A 149 11.79 24.95 -6.37
C ASN A 149 11.43 23.47 -6.15
N SER A 150 11.67 22.93 -4.98
CA SER A 150 11.34 21.54 -4.62
C SER A 150 10.09 21.49 -3.78
N ILE A 151 9.29 20.43 -3.96
CA ILE A 151 8.03 20.22 -3.24
C ILE A 151 8.15 18.89 -2.48
N ILE A 152 7.96 18.93 -1.18
CA ILE A 152 7.90 17.73 -0.34
C ILE A 152 6.45 17.57 0.12
N GLU A 153 5.76 16.63 -0.46
CA GLU A 153 4.34 16.44 -0.19
C GLU A 153 4.05 15.84 1.21
N LYS A 154 2.78 15.80 1.57
CA LYS A 154 2.30 15.35 2.89
C LYS A 154 2.83 13.98 3.30
N ASN A 155 3.01 13.78 4.60
CA ASN A 155 3.40 12.51 5.25
C ASN A 155 4.79 11.98 4.86
N VAL A 156 5.62 12.75 4.14
CA VAL A 156 6.98 12.34 3.78
C VAL A 156 7.89 12.37 5.01
N ILE A 157 8.70 11.34 5.17
CA ILE A 157 9.72 11.23 6.21
C ILE A 157 11.09 11.21 5.54
N ILE A 158 11.91 12.22 5.84
CA ILE A 158 13.30 12.34 5.37
C ILE A 158 14.21 12.09 6.58
N GLY A 159 15.12 11.12 6.46
CA GLY A 159 16.11 10.83 7.51
C GLY A 159 17.21 11.90 7.63
N ASP A 160 18.17 11.65 8.53
CA ASP A 160 19.32 12.54 8.72
C ASP A 160 20.28 12.52 7.52
N ASN A 161 21.04 13.60 7.34
CA ASN A 161 22.10 13.72 6.33
C ASN A 161 21.63 13.53 4.87
N CYS A 162 20.38 13.83 4.58
CA CYS A 162 19.84 13.72 3.23
C CYS A 162 20.05 14.98 2.42
N SER A 163 20.29 14.81 1.12
CA SER A 163 20.39 15.92 0.16
C SER A 163 19.38 15.71 -0.97
N ILE A 164 18.47 16.67 -1.13
CA ILE A 164 17.48 16.72 -2.20
C ILE A 164 17.88 17.82 -3.17
N GLY A 165 17.92 17.53 -4.47
CA GLY A 165 18.29 18.48 -5.50
C GLY A 165 17.26 19.60 -5.68
N SER A 166 17.52 20.47 -6.67
CA SER A 166 16.54 21.48 -7.09
C SER A 166 15.55 20.89 -8.09
N ASN A 167 14.31 21.41 -8.13
CA ASN A 167 13.23 20.99 -9.03
C ASN A 167 12.82 19.52 -8.84
N VAL A 168 12.68 19.09 -7.60
CA VAL A 168 12.20 17.76 -7.19
C VAL A 168 10.80 17.86 -6.62
#